data_0475f0a824c5dcb8d12b7bd4ddcb7694
#
_entry.id   0475f0a824c5dcb8d12b7bd4ddcb7694
#
_cell.length_a   1.000
_cell.length_b   1.000
_cell.length_c   1.000
_cell.angle_alpha   90.00
_cell.angle_beta   90.00
_cell.angle_gamma   90.00
#
_symmetry.space_group_name_H-M   'P 1'
#
loop_
_entity.id
_entity.type
_entity.pdbx_description
1 polymer ?
#
loop_
_entity_poly.entity_id
_entity_poly.type
_entity_poly.pdbx_seq_one_letter_code
_entity_poly.pdbx_strand_id
1 'polypeptide(L)'
;MWLSQALLLLILAGYSIATEITGPPTVNGLEWGSLTVQCAYGSGWETYLKWWCRGADWNGCNILVRTNGSEQEVKKNRVSIRDNQKNRIFTVTMENLKRDDADSYWCGIEKTGIDLWVNVQ
;
A
#
# COMPACT_ATOMS: atom_id res chain seq x y z
N MET A 1 -20.46 30.89 -9.16
CA MET A 1 -19.54 30.40 -10.19
C MET A 1 -18.12 30.40 -9.65
N TRP A 2 -17.59 31.59 -9.35
CA TRP A 2 -16.21 31.66 -8.84
C TRP A 2 -16.07 31.04 -7.45
N LEU A 3 -17.12 30.96 -6.65
CA LEU A 3 -17.10 30.23 -5.37
C LEU A 3 -16.83 28.75 -5.56
N SER A 4 -17.40 28.15 -6.61
CA SER A 4 -17.17 26.75 -6.92
C SER A 4 -15.71 26.48 -7.28
N GLN A 5 -15.08 27.41 -7.98
CA GLN A 5 -13.67 27.29 -8.32
C GLN A 5 -12.78 27.35 -7.09
N ALA A 6 -13.09 28.24 -6.16
CA ALA A 6 -12.33 28.33 -4.92
C ALA A 6 -12.42 27.03 -4.11
N LEU A 7 -13.61 26.42 -4.05
CA LEU A 7 -13.78 25.14 -3.37
C LEU A 7 -12.99 24.03 -4.06
N LEU A 8 -12.97 24.00 -5.38
CA LEU A 8 -12.19 23.02 -6.11
C LEU A 8 -10.70 23.13 -5.81
N LEU A 9 -10.18 24.34 -5.74
CA LEU A 9 -8.78 24.54 -5.43
C LEU A 9 -8.42 24.02 -4.04
N LEU A 10 -9.27 24.25 -3.05
CA LEU A 10 -9.06 23.75 -1.70
C LEU A 10 -9.09 22.22 -1.67
N ILE A 11 -10.02 21.61 -2.37
CA ILE A 11 -10.12 20.15 -2.47
C ILE A 11 -8.87 19.58 -3.12
N LEU A 12 -8.40 20.19 -4.22
CA LEU A 12 -7.20 19.72 -4.90
C LEU A 12 -5.96 19.80 -4.02
N ALA A 13 -5.82 20.86 -3.24
CA ALA A 13 -4.70 21.01 -2.33
C ALA A 13 -4.71 19.92 -1.25
N GLY A 14 -5.86 19.67 -0.63
CA GLY A 14 -6.01 18.62 0.35
C GLY A 14 -5.82 17.25 -0.26
N TYR A 15 -6.34 17.04 -1.45
CA TYR A 15 -6.22 15.78 -2.16
C TYR A 15 -4.77 15.46 -2.49
N SER A 16 -3.98 16.44 -3.00
CA SER A 16 -2.59 16.17 -3.34
C SER A 16 -1.75 15.77 -2.13
N ILE A 17 -2.06 16.26 -0.94
CA ILE A 17 -1.39 15.83 0.29
C ILE A 17 -1.79 14.41 0.65
N ALA A 18 -3.07 14.07 0.45
CA ALA A 18 -3.64 12.79 0.87
C ALA A 18 -3.32 11.63 -0.07
N THR A 19 -2.76 11.89 -1.27
CA THR A 19 -2.62 10.87 -2.30
C THR A 19 -1.20 10.41 -2.57
N GLU A 20 -0.27 10.63 -1.65
CA GLU A 20 1.08 10.10 -1.82
C GLU A 20 1.07 8.57 -1.83
N ILE A 21 0.20 7.95 -1.05
CA ILE A 21 -0.03 6.51 -1.10
C ILE A 21 -1.50 6.24 -0.76
N THR A 22 -2.13 5.36 -1.54
CA THR A 22 -3.51 4.97 -1.32
C THR A 22 -3.67 3.46 -1.46
N GLY A 23 -4.65 2.91 -0.77
CA GLY A 23 -4.99 1.50 -0.86
C GLY A 23 -6.43 1.27 -0.45
N PRO A 24 -6.96 0.06 -0.64
CA PRO A 24 -8.32 -0.23 -0.20
C PRO A 24 -8.40 -0.19 1.32
N PRO A 25 -9.44 0.39 1.92
CA PRO A 25 -9.57 0.43 3.38
C PRO A 25 -9.81 -0.95 3.97
N THR A 26 -10.48 -1.83 3.24
CA THR A 26 -10.74 -3.21 3.66
C THR A 26 -10.61 -4.15 2.47
N VAL A 27 -10.22 -5.38 2.75
CA VAL A 27 -10.19 -6.45 1.76
C VAL A 27 -10.76 -7.71 2.38
N ASN A 28 -11.33 -8.57 1.54
CA ASN A 28 -11.91 -9.83 1.98
C ASN A 28 -11.35 -10.97 1.14
N GLY A 29 -11.17 -12.11 1.78
CA GLY A 29 -10.74 -13.32 1.09
C GLY A 29 -11.43 -14.52 1.71
N LEU A 30 -11.48 -15.61 0.96
CA LEU A 30 -12.03 -16.87 1.45
C LEU A 30 -10.93 -17.69 2.10
N GLU A 31 -11.29 -18.41 3.14
CA GLU A 31 -10.36 -19.35 3.77
C GLU A 31 -9.80 -20.31 2.74
N TRP A 32 -8.49 -20.56 2.77
CA TRP A 32 -7.71 -21.36 1.82
C TRP A 32 -7.56 -20.73 0.43
N GLY A 33 -8.23 -19.60 0.17
CA GLY A 33 -8.07 -18.86 -1.06
C GLY A 33 -6.90 -17.90 -1.00
N SER A 34 -6.92 -16.93 -1.90
CA SER A 34 -5.93 -15.86 -1.91
C SER A 34 -6.63 -14.51 -2.05
N LEU A 35 -5.92 -13.46 -1.66
CA LEU A 35 -6.39 -12.11 -1.91
C LEU A 35 -5.26 -11.27 -2.49
N THR A 36 -5.64 -10.24 -3.21
CA THR A 36 -4.71 -9.32 -3.86
C THR A 36 -5.06 -7.90 -3.47
N VAL A 37 -4.05 -7.14 -3.06
CA VAL A 37 -4.20 -5.74 -2.67
C VAL A 37 -3.32 -4.91 -3.58
N GLN A 38 -3.88 -3.82 -4.12
CA GLN A 38 -3.13 -2.87 -4.92
C GLN A 38 -3.01 -1.56 -4.16
N CYS A 39 -1.77 -1.12 -3.95
CA CYS A 39 -1.48 0.17 -3.32
C CYS A 39 -0.86 1.08 -4.37
N ALA A 40 -1.48 2.23 -4.58
CA ALA A 40 -1.05 3.21 -5.57
C ALA A 40 -0.27 4.33 -4.90
N TYR A 41 0.71 4.87 -5.61
CA TYR A 41 1.55 5.93 -5.07
C TYR A 41 1.75 7.05 -6.09
N GLY A 42 2.19 8.20 -5.59
CA GLY A 42 2.42 9.36 -6.43
C GLY A 42 3.73 9.31 -7.18
N SER A 43 3.89 10.26 -8.08
CA SER A 43 5.12 10.44 -8.86
C SER A 43 6.29 10.75 -7.92
N GLY A 44 7.45 10.21 -8.25
CA GLY A 44 8.68 10.42 -7.49
C GLY A 44 9.08 9.26 -6.59
N TRP A 45 8.18 8.30 -6.36
CA TRP A 45 8.45 7.16 -5.47
C TRP A 45 8.72 5.86 -6.21
N GLU A 46 8.86 5.91 -7.53
CA GLU A 46 8.95 4.71 -8.37
C GLU A 46 10.09 3.78 -7.97
N THR A 47 11.26 4.34 -7.67
CA THR A 47 12.44 3.52 -7.35
C THR A 47 12.60 3.22 -5.86
N TYR A 48 11.72 3.73 -5.04
CA TYR A 48 11.77 3.49 -3.60
C TYR A 48 11.25 2.10 -3.27
N LEU A 49 11.75 1.52 -2.18
CA LEU A 49 11.29 0.20 -1.74
C LEU A 49 9.85 0.30 -1.25
N LYS A 50 9.06 -0.72 -1.57
CA LYS A 50 7.67 -0.85 -1.14
C LYS A 50 7.58 -2.02 -0.17
N TRP A 51 6.70 -1.91 0.83
CA TRP A 51 6.58 -2.96 1.83
C TRP A 51 5.12 -3.19 2.22
N TRP A 52 4.89 -4.36 2.81
CA TRP A 52 3.61 -4.79 3.35
C TRP A 52 3.88 -5.35 4.74
N CYS A 53 3.16 -4.88 5.74
CA CYS A 53 3.36 -5.33 7.12
C CYS A 53 2.04 -5.58 7.83
N ARG A 54 2.12 -6.31 8.90
CA ARG A 54 0.99 -6.71 9.74
C ARG A 54 1.17 -6.17 11.15
N GLY A 55 0.12 -5.57 11.71
CA GLY A 55 0.12 -5.07 13.08
C GLY A 55 -0.88 -3.97 13.31
N ALA A 56 -1.19 -3.68 14.57
CA ALA A 56 -2.15 -2.65 14.92
C ALA A 56 -1.66 -1.24 14.59
N ASP A 57 -0.35 -1.01 14.65
CA ASP A 57 0.29 0.26 14.34
C ASP A 57 1.34 0.07 13.26
N TRP A 58 1.46 1.04 12.35
CA TRP A 58 2.53 1.01 11.34
C TRP A 58 3.90 1.02 12.02
N ASN A 59 4.03 1.73 13.13
CA ASN A 59 5.27 1.79 13.90
C ASN A 59 5.43 0.52 14.70
N GLY A 60 6.34 -0.33 14.26
CA GLY A 60 6.57 -1.61 14.89
C GLY A 60 5.77 -2.76 14.28
N CYS A 61 5.08 -2.55 13.16
CA CYS A 61 4.44 -3.65 12.47
C CYS A 61 5.49 -4.63 11.92
N ASN A 62 5.09 -5.87 11.77
CA ASN A 62 5.96 -6.91 11.24
C ASN A 62 5.95 -6.88 9.71
N ILE A 63 7.08 -6.55 9.11
CA ILE A 63 7.20 -6.54 7.64
C ILE A 63 7.18 -7.96 7.13
N LEU A 64 6.14 -8.28 6.35
CA LEU A 64 5.97 -9.61 5.78
C LEU A 64 6.75 -9.77 4.49
N VAL A 65 6.81 -8.72 3.68
CA VAL A 65 7.50 -8.73 2.40
C VAL A 65 7.85 -7.30 1.99
N ARG A 66 8.94 -7.16 1.25
CA ARG A 66 9.42 -5.86 0.76
C ARG A 66 10.04 -6.05 -0.61
N THR A 67 9.82 -5.08 -1.52
CA THR A 67 10.48 -5.10 -2.83
C THR A 67 11.98 -4.82 -2.65
N ASN A 68 12.76 -5.14 -3.68
CA ASN A 68 14.20 -4.93 -3.67
C ASN A 68 14.63 -3.73 -4.53
N GLY A 69 13.68 -2.85 -4.88
CA GLY A 69 13.95 -1.70 -5.74
C GLY A 69 13.73 -1.99 -7.22
N SER A 70 13.54 -3.24 -7.61
CA SER A 70 13.24 -3.64 -8.97
C SER A 70 11.75 -3.93 -9.12
N GLU A 71 11.32 -4.22 -10.34
CA GLU A 71 9.93 -4.61 -10.61
C GLU A 71 9.73 -6.13 -10.54
N GLN A 72 10.73 -6.86 -10.09
CA GLN A 72 10.61 -8.30 -9.92
C GLN A 72 9.78 -8.61 -8.68
N GLU A 73 9.00 -9.67 -8.78
CA GLU A 73 8.23 -10.16 -7.64
C GLU A 73 9.16 -10.68 -6.55
N VAL A 74 8.89 -10.30 -5.31
CA VAL A 74 9.54 -10.85 -4.13
C VAL A 74 8.50 -11.65 -3.37
N LYS A 75 8.79 -12.91 -3.11
CA LYS A 75 7.89 -13.80 -2.37
C LYS A 75 8.57 -14.31 -1.12
N LYS A 76 7.87 -14.23 -0.01
CA LYS A 76 8.32 -14.76 1.27
C LYS A 76 7.13 -15.47 1.92
N ASN A 77 7.27 -16.80 2.11
CA ASN A 77 6.19 -17.63 2.62
C ASN A 77 4.96 -17.53 1.72
N ARG A 78 3.82 -17.14 2.28
CA ARG A 78 2.55 -17.06 1.56
C ARG A 78 2.27 -15.65 1.00
N VAL A 79 3.22 -14.74 1.09
CA VAL A 79 3.03 -13.35 0.72
C VAL A 79 4.01 -12.95 -0.37
N SER A 80 3.51 -12.29 -1.39
CA SER A 80 4.35 -11.76 -2.46
C SER A 80 4.03 -10.29 -2.72
N ILE A 81 5.02 -9.56 -3.23
CA ILE A 81 4.87 -8.16 -3.58
C ILE A 81 5.58 -7.92 -4.92
N ARG A 82 4.95 -7.10 -5.74
CA ARG A 82 5.50 -6.71 -7.03
C ARG A 82 5.19 -5.26 -7.31
N ASP A 83 6.21 -4.48 -7.66
CA ASP A 83 6.06 -3.07 -8.00
C ASP A 83 5.93 -2.90 -9.51
N ASN A 84 4.93 -2.13 -9.93
CA ASN A 84 4.79 -1.68 -11.31
C ASN A 84 5.08 -0.19 -11.34
N GLN A 85 6.32 0.16 -11.64
CA GLN A 85 6.79 1.55 -11.56
C GLN A 85 6.13 2.44 -12.61
N LYS A 86 5.83 1.89 -13.77
CA LYS A 86 5.17 2.65 -14.84
C LYS A 86 3.78 3.11 -14.42
N ASN A 87 3.03 2.24 -13.79
CA ASN A 87 1.66 2.52 -13.34
C ASN A 87 1.61 3.08 -11.93
N ARG A 88 2.72 3.06 -11.21
CA ARG A 88 2.83 3.50 -9.81
C ARG A 88 1.84 2.77 -8.92
N ILE A 89 1.82 1.46 -9.06
CA ILE A 89 1.00 0.56 -8.25
C ILE A 89 1.89 -0.61 -7.85
N PHE A 90 1.91 -0.96 -6.58
CA PHE A 90 2.48 -2.23 -6.18
C PHE A 90 1.36 -3.16 -5.70
N THR A 91 1.53 -4.44 -6.01
CA THR A 91 0.52 -5.45 -5.78
C THR A 91 1.04 -6.45 -4.76
N VAL A 92 0.23 -6.71 -3.75
CA VAL A 92 0.52 -7.69 -2.70
C VAL A 92 -0.47 -8.83 -2.86
N THR A 93 0.01 -10.07 -2.81
CA THR A 93 -0.83 -11.26 -2.83
C THR A 93 -0.56 -12.09 -1.59
N MET A 94 -1.61 -12.48 -0.90
CA MET A 94 -1.55 -13.41 0.23
C MET A 94 -2.28 -14.68 -0.16
N GLU A 95 -1.59 -15.82 -0.04
CA GLU A 95 -2.10 -17.12 -0.46
C GLU A 95 -2.46 -17.98 0.73
N ASN A 96 -3.28 -19.02 0.51
CA ASN A 96 -3.67 -20.00 1.52
C ASN A 96 -4.15 -19.32 2.80
N LEU A 97 -5.14 -18.45 2.65
CA LEU A 97 -5.64 -17.63 3.74
C LEU A 97 -6.17 -18.47 4.88
N LYS A 98 -5.87 -18.08 6.10
CA LYS A 98 -6.35 -18.67 7.35
C LYS A 98 -7.16 -17.65 8.12
N ARG A 99 -8.01 -18.12 9.03
CA ARG A 99 -8.84 -17.21 9.83
C ARG A 99 -8.01 -16.25 10.67
N ASP A 100 -6.86 -16.68 11.16
CA ASP A 100 -5.98 -15.82 11.95
C ASP A 100 -5.18 -14.83 11.12
N ASP A 101 -5.31 -14.85 9.77
CA ASP A 101 -4.78 -13.79 8.93
C ASP A 101 -5.60 -12.50 9.03
N ALA A 102 -6.83 -12.57 9.53
CA ALA A 102 -7.65 -11.38 9.74
C ALA A 102 -6.97 -10.45 10.75
N ASP A 103 -6.56 -9.27 10.28
CA ASP A 103 -5.78 -8.34 11.09
C ASP A 103 -5.72 -6.99 10.37
N SER A 104 -5.02 -6.08 10.96
CA SER A 104 -4.70 -4.80 10.35
C SER A 104 -3.37 -4.93 9.61
N TYR A 105 -3.34 -4.42 8.40
CA TYR A 105 -2.16 -4.44 7.55
C TYR A 105 -1.84 -3.04 7.04
N TRP A 106 -0.64 -2.85 6.57
CA TRP A 106 -0.18 -1.56 6.07
C TRP A 106 0.64 -1.77 4.81
N CYS A 107 0.38 -1.00 3.78
CA CYS A 107 1.29 -0.88 2.67
C CYS A 107 2.02 0.45 2.79
N GLY A 108 3.30 0.46 2.44
CA GLY A 108 4.10 1.64 2.65
C GLY A 108 5.28 1.75 1.70
N ILE A 109 5.91 2.89 1.75
CA ILE A 109 7.08 3.25 0.96
C ILE A 109 8.20 3.61 1.92
N GLU A 110 9.32 2.94 1.79
CA GLU A 110 10.51 3.22 2.60
C GLU A 110 11.21 4.46 2.07
N LYS A 111 11.41 5.43 2.93
CA LYS A 111 12.17 6.63 2.57
C LYS A 111 13.01 7.08 3.75
N THR A 112 13.97 7.97 3.50
CA THR A 112 14.76 8.59 4.55
C THR A 112 13.84 9.40 5.46
N GLY A 113 13.92 9.16 6.77
CA GLY A 113 13.03 9.78 7.73
C GLY A 113 11.80 8.91 7.98
N ILE A 114 10.61 9.49 7.87
CA ILE A 114 9.36 8.77 8.13
C ILE A 114 8.84 8.19 6.81
N ASP A 115 8.56 6.89 6.81
CA ASP A 115 7.98 6.20 5.66
C ASP A 115 6.56 6.72 5.37
N LEU A 116 6.13 6.54 4.14
CA LEU A 116 4.73 6.72 3.77
C LEU A 116 3.99 5.40 4.00
N TRP A 117 2.75 5.46 4.48
CA TRP A 117 1.96 4.26 4.75
C TRP A 117 0.48 4.53 4.61
N VAL A 118 -0.28 3.46 4.38
CA VAL A 118 -1.74 3.47 4.40
C VAL A 118 -2.22 2.17 5.03
N ASN A 119 -3.28 2.25 5.83
CA ASN A 119 -3.85 1.09 6.53
C ASN A 119 -4.78 0.32 5.60
N VAL A 120 -4.72 -1.01 5.66
CA VAL A 120 -5.61 -1.92 4.95
C VAL A 120 -6.08 -2.99 5.94
N GLN A 121 -7.37 -3.12 6.12
CA GLN A 121 -7.94 -4.08 7.08
C GLN A 121 -8.60 -5.30 6.41
#